data_99b10cb7aaca32d8a19aee1905ee8850
#
_entry.id   99b10cb7aaca32d8a19aee1905ee8850
#
_cell.length_a   1.000
_cell.length_b   1.000
_cell.length_c   1.000
_cell.angle_alpha   90.00
_cell.angle_beta   90.00
_cell.angle_gamma   90.00
#
_symmetry.space_group_name_H-M   'P 1'
#
loop_
_entity.id
_entity.type
_entity.pdbx_description
1 polymer ?
#
loop_
_entity_poly.entity_id
_entity_poly.type
_entity_poly.pdbx_seq_one_letter_code
_entity_poly.pdbx_strand_id
1 'polypeptide(L)'
;MIVSELILEYYFKYDHSLKKLKKTEEFVLDFEKYIDLLEETLCSLGNVQTKKINYGAQIILTGTGKKVTLNVYNGKKGISLVWGGGDDELQARAAKLVQEIPLHNKKSEGVSGARGNNVSQNKMENRGEIHFSSSQARLLLADEPGFPGVWMGSDESGKGDYFGPLVVAAVCLDQKGGDGLLQAGVKDCKAMSDTKVLELAEVIEKSALAYSVLIMKPHVYNMRYEQIQGQGGSLNVLLALGHIAALKQAWKKYPRCRWALVDQFAKNESIPEGVRAFAPDMQVFQRPRAEEDIAVAAASVLARASFLREIEELGKTAGIGRIPKGGGEAATNAARRLMQKQGEEALGHYVKLHFANTKKL
;
A
#
# COMPACT_ATOMS: atom_id res chain seq x y z
N MET A 1 -2.28 -8.44 -13.48
CA MET A 1 -1.14 -7.71 -14.08
C MET A 1 -1.34 -6.19 -14.01
N ILE A 2 -2.47 -5.62 -14.40
CA ILE A 2 -2.73 -4.16 -14.44
C ILE A 2 -2.75 -3.46 -13.05
N VAL A 3 -3.24 -4.13 -11.99
CA VAL A 3 -3.34 -3.54 -10.64
C VAL A 3 -1.97 -3.32 -9.97
N SER A 4 -0.96 -4.11 -10.32
CA SER A 4 0.39 -4.02 -9.72
C SER A 4 1.21 -2.86 -10.28
N GLU A 5 1.03 -2.48 -11.54
CA GLU A 5 1.70 -1.33 -12.17
C GLU A 5 1.14 0.00 -11.65
N LEU A 6 -0.19 0.12 -11.58
CA LEU A 6 -0.87 1.31 -11.04
C LEU A 6 -0.51 1.61 -9.58
N ILE A 7 -0.27 0.58 -8.75
CA ILE A 7 0.12 0.77 -7.34
C ILE A 7 1.56 1.27 -7.23
N LEU A 8 2.48 0.78 -8.06
CA LEU A 8 3.87 1.27 -8.06
C LEU A 8 3.97 2.69 -8.63
N GLU A 9 3.29 2.99 -9.73
CA GLU A 9 3.22 4.35 -10.28
C GLU A 9 2.65 5.34 -9.25
N TYR A 10 1.63 4.92 -8.52
CA TYR A 10 1.02 5.73 -7.46
C TYR A 10 2.02 6.03 -6.33
N TYR A 11 2.79 5.04 -5.86
CA TYR A 11 3.76 5.20 -4.77
C TYR A 11 4.92 6.11 -5.14
N PHE A 12 5.44 5.99 -6.37
CA PHE A 12 6.47 6.90 -6.86
C PHE A 12 5.98 8.35 -6.98
N LYS A 13 4.68 8.53 -7.14
CA LYS A 13 4.06 9.86 -7.23
C LYS A 13 3.90 10.53 -5.86
N TYR A 14 3.70 9.77 -4.77
CA TYR A 14 3.24 10.31 -3.48
C TYR A 14 4.13 10.00 -2.26
N ASP A 15 5.15 9.12 -2.36
CA ASP A 15 6.04 8.83 -1.22
C ASP A 15 7.10 9.92 -1.03
N HIS A 16 6.90 10.74 0.03
CA HIS A 16 7.84 11.80 0.43
C HIS A 16 9.19 11.26 0.95
N SER A 17 9.27 10.03 1.42
CA SER A 17 10.54 9.42 1.87
C SER A 17 11.45 9.11 0.68
N LEU A 18 10.86 8.74 -0.47
CA LEU A 18 11.56 8.56 -1.73
C LEU A 18 11.95 9.89 -2.39
N LYS A 19 11.27 11.01 -2.07
CA LYS A 19 11.69 12.34 -2.53
C LYS A 19 13.04 12.80 -1.94
N LYS A 20 13.46 12.30 -0.79
CA LYS A 20 14.79 12.58 -0.21
C LYS A 20 15.92 11.86 -0.96
N LEU A 21 15.65 10.73 -1.60
CA LEU A 21 16.62 9.98 -2.40
C LEU A 21 16.85 10.58 -3.79
N LYS A 22 15.94 11.44 -4.27
CA LYS A 22 16.02 12.15 -5.55
C LYS A 22 16.97 13.35 -5.59
N LYS A 23 17.84 13.53 -4.61
CA LYS A 23 18.81 14.66 -4.67
C LYS A 23 19.97 14.44 -5.64
N THR A 24 20.05 13.30 -6.32
CA THR A 24 21.15 12.99 -7.27
C THR A 24 20.73 12.71 -8.71
N GLU A 25 19.44 12.52 -9.03
CA GLU A 25 18.98 12.48 -10.42
C GLU A 25 17.61 13.17 -10.53
N GLU A 26 17.57 14.30 -11.26
CA GLU A 26 16.35 15.04 -11.59
C GLU A 26 15.39 14.15 -12.36
N PHE A 27 14.35 13.65 -11.71
CA PHE A 27 13.15 13.22 -12.41
C PHE A 27 12.37 14.49 -12.80
N VAL A 28 12.83 15.14 -13.85
CA VAL A 28 11.99 16.04 -14.61
C VAL A 28 10.85 15.16 -15.14
N LEU A 29 9.61 15.40 -14.71
CA LEU A 29 8.46 14.92 -15.46
C LEU A 29 8.71 15.43 -16.86
N ASP A 30 9.01 14.54 -17.80
CA ASP A 30 9.32 14.90 -19.17
C ASP A 30 8.17 15.80 -19.63
N PHE A 31 8.49 16.98 -20.15
CA PHE A 31 7.49 17.95 -20.55
C PHE A 31 6.43 17.33 -21.46
N GLU A 32 6.84 16.42 -22.34
CA GLU A 32 5.95 15.68 -23.24
C GLU A 32 4.96 14.81 -22.44
N LYS A 33 5.40 14.09 -21.43
CA LYS A 33 4.49 13.30 -20.55
C LYS A 33 3.52 14.18 -19.76
N TYR A 34 3.93 15.38 -19.39
CA TYR A 34 3.02 16.32 -18.73
C TYR A 34 1.95 16.82 -19.69
N ILE A 35 2.28 17.04 -20.95
CA ILE A 35 1.32 17.40 -22.01
C ILE A 35 0.35 16.25 -22.24
N ASP A 36 0.82 15.00 -22.36
CA ASP A 36 -0.04 13.80 -22.52
C ASP A 36 -1.05 13.68 -21.39
N LEU A 37 -0.63 13.91 -20.14
CA LEU A 37 -1.51 13.87 -18.96
C LEU A 37 -2.55 14.99 -18.97
N LEU A 38 -2.19 16.19 -19.43
CA LEU A 38 -3.14 17.29 -19.62
C LEU A 38 -4.16 16.97 -20.70
N GLU A 39 -3.74 16.39 -21.81
CA GLU A 39 -4.64 15.96 -22.89
C GLU A 39 -5.63 14.93 -22.40
N GLU A 40 -5.17 13.87 -21.76
CA GLU A 40 -6.02 12.80 -21.19
C GLU A 40 -7.02 13.34 -20.18
N THR A 41 -6.58 14.25 -19.29
CA THR A 41 -7.44 14.85 -18.28
C THR A 41 -8.53 15.73 -18.91
N LEU A 42 -8.17 16.54 -19.88
CA LEU A 42 -9.05 17.49 -20.53
C LEU A 42 -10.00 16.85 -21.55
N CYS A 43 -9.68 15.68 -22.11
CA CYS A 43 -10.56 14.92 -23.02
C CYS A 43 -11.91 14.59 -22.39
N SER A 44 -12.01 14.53 -21.06
CA SER A 44 -13.26 14.33 -20.34
C SER A 44 -14.28 15.49 -20.50
N LEU A 45 -13.80 16.68 -20.91
CA LEU A 45 -14.61 17.88 -21.10
C LEU A 45 -14.94 18.18 -22.58
N GLY A 46 -14.29 17.54 -23.53
CA GLY A 46 -14.50 17.75 -24.95
C GLY A 46 -13.32 17.30 -25.84
N ASN A 47 -13.31 17.77 -27.07
CA ASN A 47 -12.23 17.46 -28.00
C ASN A 47 -11.00 18.31 -27.70
N VAL A 48 -9.85 17.66 -27.56
CA VAL A 48 -8.56 18.27 -27.25
C VAL A 48 -7.65 18.23 -28.50
N GLN A 49 -7.05 19.36 -28.82
CA GLN A 49 -6.04 19.48 -29.90
C GLN A 49 -4.81 20.17 -29.32
N THR A 50 -3.65 19.56 -29.47
CA THR A 50 -2.37 20.14 -29.02
C THR A 50 -1.49 20.50 -30.19
N LYS A 51 -0.84 21.64 -30.07
CA LYS A 51 0.18 22.09 -31.04
C LYS A 51 1.42 22.59 -30.32
N LYS A 52 2.60 22.34 -30.90
CA LYS A 52 3.86 22.86 -30.40
C LYS A 52 3.94 24.37 -30.63
N ILE A 53 4.39 25.11 -29.60
CA ILE A 53 4.65 26.54 -29.64
C ILE A 53 6.09 26.83 -29.16
N ASN A 54 6.57 28.05 -29.30
CA ASN A 54 7.90 28.42 -28.79
C ASN A 54 7.96 28.22 -27.28
N TYR A 55 8.91 27.38 -26.82
CA TYR A 55 9.15 27.04 -25.42
C TYR A 55 8.00 26.30 -24.74
N GLY A 56 7.12 25.61 -25.51
CA GLY A 56 6.00 24.89 -24.87
C GLY A 56 5.03 24.25 -25.84
N ALA A 57 3.84 23.99 -25.32
CA ALA A 57 2.69 23.48 -26.07
C ALA A 57 1.43 24.33 -25.81
N GLN A 58 0.58 24.39 -26.79
CA GLN A 58 -0.76 24.99 -26.68
C GLN A 58 -1.81 23.91 -26.82
N ILE A 59 -2.65 23.77 -25.81
CA ILE A 59 -3.77 22.83 -25.77
C ILE A 59 -5.04 23.62 -26.02
N ILE A 60 -5.83 23.17 -27.00
CA ILE A 60 -7.10 23.74 -27.37
C ILE A 60 -8.19 22.74 -27.02
N LEU A 61 -9.03 23.09 -26.06
CA LEU A 61 -10.19 22.31 -25.66
C LEU A 61 -11.46 22.88 -26.30
N THR A 62 -12.22 22.04 -26.99
CA THR A 62 -13.51 22.39 -27.60
C THR A 62 -14.59 21.47 -27.06
N GLY A 63 -15.59 22.04 -26.40
CA GLY A 63 -16.73 21.30 -25.84
C GLY A 63 -18.03 22.07 -26.01
N THR A 64 -19.10 21.41 -26.47
CA THR A 64 -20.47 21.97 -26.65
C THR A 64 -20.51 23.31 -27.41
N GLY A 65 -19.72 23.44 -28.49
CA GLY A 65 -19.61 24.67 -29.29
C GLY A 65 -18.79 25.80 -28.67
N LYS A 66 -18.22 25.58 -27.48
CA LYS A 66 -17.36 26.50 -26.72
C LYS A 66 -15.90 26.08 -26.86
N LYS A 67 -14.99 27.05 -26.79
CA LYS A 67 -13.55 26.80 -26.95
C LYS A 67 -12.75 27.52 -25.86
N VAL A 68 -11.72 26.86 -25.34
CA VAL A 68 -10.73 27.46 -24.42
C VAL A 68 -9.32 27.03 -24.82
N THR A 69 -8.33 27.86 -24.51
CA THR A 69 -6.94 27.60 -24.84
C THR A 69 -6.09 27.62 -23.58
N LEU A 70 -5.23 26.61 -23.41
CA LEU A 70 -4.24 26.51 -22.35
C LEU A 70 -2.83 26.50 -22.98
N ASN A 71 -2.00 27.48 -22.68
CA ASN A 71 -0.59 27.50 -23.05
C ASN A 71 0.26 26.94 -21.92
N VAL A 72 1.09 25.95 -22.21
CA VAL A 72 1.97 25.28 -21.27
C VAL A 72 3.39 25.60 -21.67
N TYR A 73 4.13 26.33 -20.84
CA TYR A 73 5.51 26.72 -21.11
C TYR A 73 6.49 25.92 -20.25
N ASN A 74 7.58 25.48 -20.88
CA ASN A 74 8.69 24.81 -20.19
C ASN A 74 9.87 25.79 -20.04
N GLY A 75 9.86 26.54 -18.95
CA GLY A 75 10.84 27.58 -18.68
C GLY A 75 11.96 27.15 -17.72
N LYS A 76 13.00 27.98 -17.58
CA LYS A 76 14.12 27.72 -16.64
C LYS A 76 13.68 27.55 -15.17
N LYS A 77 12.51 28.07 -14.79
CA LYS A 77 11.95 27.98 -13.45
C LYS A 77 10.94 26.81 -13.29
N GLY A 78 10.75 26.01 -14.34
CA GLY A 78 9.78 24.91 -14.39
C GLY A 78 8.62 25.18 -15.36
N ILE A 79 7.60 24.32 -15.28
CA ILE A 79 6.40 24.41 -16.13
C ILE A 79 5.48 25.50 -15.61
N SER A 80 4.96 26.34 -16.51
CA SER A 80 3.95 27.35 -16.22
C SER A 80 2.76 27.21 -17.17
N LEU A 81 1.56 27.44 -16.61
CA LEU A 81 0.29 27.33 -17.30
C LEU A 81 -0.34 28.71 -17.45
N VAL A 82 -0.75 29.04 -18.67
CA VAL A 82 -1.37 30.33 -18.97
C VAL A 82 -2.64 30.09 -19.81
N TRP A 83 -3.80 30.44 -19.27
CA TRP A 83 -5.07 30.40 -19.99
C TRP A 83 -5.13 31.51 -21.03
N GLY A 84 -5.43 31.17 -22.26
CA GLY A 84 -5.39 32.09 -23.43
C GLY A 84 -6.76 32.58 -23.89
N GLY A 85 -7.69 32.80 -22.99
CA GLY A 85 -9.03 33.25 -23.31
C GLY A 85 -9.93 32.15 -23.90
N GLY A 86 -11.23 32.42 -23.89
CA GLY A 86 -12.27 31.50 -24.34
C GLY A 86 -13.54 31.62 -23.52
N ASP A 87 -14.32 30.55 -23.42
CA ASP A 87 -15.51 30.48 -22.57
C ASP A 87 -15.14 30.33 -21.08
N ASP A 88 -15.61 31.24 -20.24
CA ASP A 88 -15.25 31.31 -18.83
C ASP A 88 -15.73 30.07 -18.03
N GLU A 89 -16.91 29.52 -18.38
CA GLU A 89 -17.43 28.32 -17.70
C GLU A 89 -16.62 27.08 -18.05
N LEU A 90 -16.30 26.88 -19.33
CA LEU A 90 -15.46 25.77 -19.77
C LEU A 90 -14.05 25.89 -19.23
N GLN A 91 -13.50 27.12 -19.15
CA GLN A 91 -12.21 27.40 -18.56
C GLN A 91 -12.18 27.08 -17.07
N ALA A 92 -13.19 27.48 -16.29
CA ALA A 92 -13.27 27.20 -14.85
C ALA A 92 -13.31 25.68 -14.56
N ARG A 93 -14.07 24.92 -15.35
CA ARG A 93 -14.13 23.45 -15.26
C ARG A 93 -12.79 22.82 -15.62
N ALA A 94 -12.17 23.24 -16.71
CA ALA A 94 -10.86 22.75 -17.13
C ALA A 94 -9.77 23.11 -16.11
N ALA A 95 -9.77 24.34 -15.56
CA ALA A 95 -8.81 24.79 -14.57
C ALA A 95 -8.89 23.96 -13.28
N LYS A 96 -10.08 23.57 -12.84
CA LYS A 96 -10.26 22.70 -11.67
C LYS A 96 -9.59 21.34 -11.88
N LEU A 97 -9.77 20.70 -13.03
CA LEU A 97 -9.12 19.43 -13.35
C LEU A 97 -7.60 19.56 -13.47
N VAL A 98 -7.15 20.65 -14.08
CA VAL A 98 -5.70 20.91 -14.26
C VAL A 98 -5.01 21.20 -12.92
N GLN A 99 -5.68 21.82 -11.94
CA GLN A 99 -5.15 22.06 -10.59
C GLN A 99 -4.92 20.75 -9.80
N GLU A 100 -5.64 19.70 -10.12
CA GLU A 100 -5.44 18.37 -9.52
C GLU A 100 -4.19 17.67 -10.07
N ILE A 101 -3.60 18.16 -11.17
CA ILE A 101 -2.33 17.66 -11.73
C ILE A 101 -1.16 18.38 -11.05
N PRO A 102 -0.28 17.67 -10.30
CA PRO A 102 0.79 18.32 -9.54
C PRO A 102 1.85 18.97 -10.43
N LEU A 103 1.97 20.30 -10.35
CA LEU A 103 3.06 21.08 -10.93
C LEU A 103 4.26 21.12 -10.00
N HIS A 104 5.39 20.56 -10.41
CA HIS A 104 6.65 20.69 -9.67
C HIS A 104 7.37 21.97 -10.13
N ASN A 105 7.14 23.08 -9.42
CA ASN A 105 7.95 24.29 -9.53
C ASN A 105 9.02 24.28 -8.44
N LYS A 106 10.28 24.60 -8.81
CA LYS A 106 11.35 24.86 -7.84
C LYS A 106 10.92 26.03 -6.93
N LYS A 107 10.78 25.78 -5.62
CA LYS A 107 10.48 26.79 -4.62
C LYS A 107 11.61 27.80 -4.49
N SER A 108 11.26 29.08 -4.55
CA SER A 108 12.02 30.17 -3.96
C SER A 108 11.72 30.23 -2.47
N GLU A 109 12.74 30.15 -1.63
CA GLU A 109 12.67 30.39 -0.20
C GLU A 109 12.33 31.85 0.09
N GLY A 110 11.36 32.07 0.97
CA GLY A 110 11.00 33.38 1.52
C GLY A 110 10.58 33.20 2.98
N VAL A 111 11.40 33.75 3.86
CA VAL A 111 11.33 33.78 5.32
C VAL A 111 10.23 34.72 5.81
N SER A 112 9.49 34.30 6.86
CA SER A 112 9.02 35.11 8.00
C SER A 112 8.19 34.20 8.92
N GLY A 113 8.46 34.07 10.06
CA GLY A 113 8.69 34.50 11.38
C GLY A 113 7.42 34.91 12.12
N ALA A 114 6.95 34.10 13.10
CA ALA A 114 6.28 34.62 14.29
C ALA A 114 6.30 33.59 15.44
N ARG A 115 6.64 34.15 16.60
CA ARG A 115 6.79 33.53 17.94
C ARG A 115 5.45 33.31 18.67
N GLY A 116 5.48 32.38 19.62
CA GLY A 116 4.71 32.44 20.89
C GLY A 116 3.71 31.27 21.01
N ASN A 117 3.55 30.55 22.08
CA ASN A 117 3.87 30.67 23.48
C ASN A 117 3.77 29.29 24.14
N ASN A 118 4.57 29.05 25.15
CA ASN A 118 4.47 27.96 26.12
C ASN A 118 3.14 28.01 26.89
N VAL A 119 2.50 26.82 27.07
CA VAL A 119 1.61 26.60 28.22
C VAL A 119 1.80 25.17 28.74
N SER A 120 2.39 25.09 29.91
CA SER A 120 2.25 24.23 31.09
C SER A 120 1.74 22.80 30.94
N GLN A 121 2.61 21.93 31.42
CA GLN A 121 2.32 20.60 31.94
C GLN A 121 1.19 20.66 32.99
N ASN A 122 0.16 19.84 32.84
CA ASN A 122 -0.65 19.38 33.93
C ASN A 122 -0.67 17.84 33.96
N LYS A 123 -0.15 17.32 35.06
CA LYS A 123 -0.36 15.96 35.52
C LYS A 123 -1.85 15.66 35.52
N MET A 124 -2.24 14.58 34.89
CA MET A 124 -3.53 13.96 35.15
C MET A 124 -3.35 12.52 35.61
N GLU A 125 -3.96 12.32 36.76
CA GLU A 125 -3.98 11.17 37.63
C GLU A 125 -4.56 9.92 36.97
N ASN A 126 -4.15 8.78 37.52
CA ASN A 126 -4.74 7.46 37.43
C ASN A 126 -6.23 7.46 37.05
N ARG A 127 -6.53 6.99 35.85
CA ARG A 127 -7.84 6.42 35.57
C ARG A 127 -7.70 4.91 35.49
N GLY A 128 -8.50 4.24 36.32
CA GLY A 128 -8.50 2.83 36.56
C GLY A 128 -8.52 1.99 35.30
N GLU A 129 -7.75 0.93 35.31
CA GLU A 129 -7.85 -0.16 34.34
C GLU A 129 -9.30 -0.66 34.33
N ILE A 130 -10.00 -0.38 33.23
CA ILE A 130 -11.27 -1.03 32.94
C ILE A 130 -10.90 -2.47 32.55
N HIS A 131 -11.10 -3.38 33.49
CA HIS A 131 -11.07 -4.82 33.23
C HIS A 131 -12.20 -5.14 32.23
N PHE A 132 -11.85 -5.22 30.94
CA PHE A 132 -12.73 -5.83 29.95
C PHE A 132 -12.96 -7.29 30.33
N SER A 133 -14.22 -7.66 30.42
CA SER A 133 -14.64 -9.06 30.56
C SER A 133 -13.93 -9.91 29.52
N SER A 134 -13.37 -11.06 29.90
CA SER A 134 -12.57 -11.98 29.06
C SER A 134 -13.34 -12.62 27.88
N SER A 135 -14.54 -12.15 27.58
CA SER A 135 -15.45 -12.66 26.55
C SER A 135 -15.67 -11.71 25.34
N GLN A 136 -15.10 -10.50 25.37
CA GLN A 136 -15.23 -9.55 24.26
C GLN A 136 -13.94 -9.49 23.42
N ALA A 137 -14.10 -9.33 22.11
CA ALA A 137 -13.00 -9.15 21.20
C ALA A 137 -12.20 -7.87 21.53
N ARG A 138 -10.87 -7.96 21.54
CA ARG A 138 -10.04 -6.78 21.74
C ARG A 138 -10.11 -5.91 20.51
N LEU A 139 -10.53 -4.66 20.72
CA LEU A 139 -10.68 -3.62 19.72
C LEU A 139 -9.75 -2.48 20.10
N LEU A 140 -8.60 -2.38 19.44
CA LEU A 140 -7.62 -1.32 19.72
C LEU A 140 -8.09 0.07 19.28
N LEU A 141 -9.14 0.15 18.47
CA LEU A 141 -9.74 1.40 18.01
C LEU A 141 -11.01 1.81 18.80
N ALA A 142 -11.44 1.02 19.77
CA ALA A 142 -12.69 1.28 20.51
C ALA A 142 -12.74 2.63 21.22
N ASP A 143 -11.59 3.09 21.72
CA ASP A 143 -11.46 4.35 22.44
C ASP A 143 -11.21 5.58 21.54
N GLU A 144 -11.06 5.36 20.21
CA GLU A 144 -10.88 6.46 19.28
C GLU A 144 -12.19 7.23 19.08
N PRO A 145 -12.15 8.58 19.14
CA PRO A 145 -13.34 9.39 18.96
C PRO A 145 -14.03 9.13 17.61
N GLY A 146 -15.31 8.77 17.66
CA GLY A 146 -16.10 8.53 16.45
C GLY A 146 -15.94 7.14 15.84
N PHE A 147 -15.34 6.18 16.54
CA PHE A 147 -15.25 4.79 16.06
C PHE A 147 -16.64 4.20 15.76
N PRO A 148 -16.90 3.74 14.52
CA PRO A 148 -18.24 3.35 14.10
C PRO A 148 -18.60 1.89 14.41
N GLY A 149 -17.72 1.14 15.05
CA GLY A 149 -17.91 -0.30 15.31
C GLY A 149 -17.69 -1.20 14.08
N VAL A 150 -17.19 -0.64 12.97
CA VAL A 150 -16.79 -1.38 11.77
C VAL A 150 -15.41 -0.92 11.34
N TRP A 151 -14.47 -1.85 11.18
CA TRP A 151 -13.08 -1.53 10.83
C TRP A 151 -12.42 -2.65 10.03
N MET A 152 -11.30 -2.36 9.41
CA MET A 152 -10.42 -3.33 8.75
C MET A 152 -9.15 -3.54 9.54
N GLY A 153 -8.70 -4.78 9.66
CA GLY A 153 -7.33 -5.12 10.07
C GLY A 153 -6.53 -5.61 8.89
N SER A 154 -5.23 -5.34 8.86
CA SER A 154 -4.32 -5.88 7.83
C SER A 154 -3.01 -6.37 8.44
N ASP A 155 -2.55 -7.55 7.98
CA ASP A 155 -1.29 -8.17 8.42
C ASP A 155 -0.67 -8.98 7.28
N GLU A 156 0.62 -9.40 7.44
CA GLU A 156 1.36 -10.16 6.46
C GLU A 156 1.90 -11.49 6.99
N SER A 157 2.23 -12.39 6.06
CA SER A 157 2.96 -13.65 6.33
C SER A 157 4.01 -13.91 5.26
N GLY A 158 5.06 -14.64 5.62
CA GLY A 158 6.14 -15.02 4.71
C GLY A 158 7.27 -14.00 4.59
N LYS A 159 7.22 -12.86 5.28
CA LYS A 159 8.29 -11.84 5.30
C LYS A 159 9.64 -12.39 5.76
N GLY A 160 9.62 -13.24 6.79
CA GLY A 160 10.81 -13.86 7.40
C GLY A 160 11.18 -15.23 6.80
N ASP A 161 10.48 -15.69 5.77
CA ASP A 161 10.69 -16.99 5.15
C ASP A 161 11.46 -16.85 3.85
N TYR A 162 12.55 -17.64 3.72
CA TYR A 162 13.37 -17.66 2.51
C TYR A 162 12.59 -18.20 1.32
N PHE A 163 11.89 -19.34 1.51
CA PHE A 163 11.01 -19.94 0.52
C PHE A 163 9.60 -19.31 0.56
N GLY A 164 8.93 -19.36 -0.58
CA GLY A 164 7.52 -19.04 -0.70
C GLY A 164 7.21 -17.55 -0.84
N PRO A 165 5.92 -17.23 -0.93
CA PRO A 165 5.44 -15.89 -1.23
C PRO A 165 5.60 -14.93 -0.05
N LEU A 166 5.41 -13.64 -0.33
CA LEU A 166 4.90 -12.67 0.65
C LEU A 166 3.39 -12.63 0.49
N VAL A 167 2.66 -12.83 1.58
CA VAL A 167 1.19 -12.78 1.58
C VAL A 167 0.76 -11.65 2.49
N VAL A 168 -0.13 -10.78 2.01
CA VAL A 168 -0.75 -9.72 2.80
C VAL A 168 -2.26 -9.88 2.74
N ALA A 169 -2.93 -9.83 3.89
CA ALA A 169 -4.37 -9.93 3.98
C ALA A 169 -4.98 -8.70 4.63
N ALA A 170 -6.25 -8.43 4.33
CA ALA A 170 -7.07 -7.46 5.03
C ALA A 170 -8.45 -8.08 5.32
N VAL A 171 -8.97 -7.84 6.52
CA VAL A 171 -10.25 -8.36 6.99
C VAL A 171 -11.09 -7.22 7.55
N CYS A 172 -12.33 -7.08 7.09
CA CYS A 172 -13.32 -6.11 7.59
C CYS A 172 -14.29 -6.82 8.53
N LEU A 173 -14.42 -6.30 9.74
CA LEU A 173 -15.32 -6.83 10.77
C LEU A 173 -16.24 -5.73 11.31
N ASP A 174 -17.39 -6.16 11.84
CA ASP A 174 -18.13 -5.45 12.87
C ASP A 174 -17.89 -6.11 14.24
N GLN A 175 -18.42 -5.50 15.30
CA GLN A 175 -18.27 -6.02 16.66
C GLN A 175 -18.76 -7.48 16.78
N LYS A 176 -19.91 -7.79 16.18
CA LYS A 176 -20.49 -9.14 16.21
C LYS A 176 -19.61 -10.18 15.54
N GLY A 177 -19.06 -9.83 14.37
CA GLY A 177 -18.10 -10.69 13.67
C GLY A 177 -16.83 -10.90 14.50
N GLY A 178 -16.31 -9.84 15.11
CA GLY A 178 -15.14 -9.90 15.99
C GLY A 178 -15.35 -10.81 17.19
N ASP A 179 -16.47 -10.68 17.90
CA ASP A 179 -16.82 -11.53 19.05
C ASP A 179 -16.97 -13.00 18.63
N GLY A 180 -17.59 -13.26 17.49
CA GLY A 180 -17.71 -14.62 16.93
C GLY A 180 -16.36 -15.25 16.61
N LEU A 181 -15.43 -14.47 16.01
CA LEU A 181 -14.08 -14.95 15.72
C LEU A 181 -13.26 -15.20 16.98
N LEU A 182 -13.41 -14.36 18.02
CA LEU A 182 -12.77 -14.58 19.31
C LEU A 182 -13.26 -15.90 19.95
N GLN A 183 -14.57 -16.15 19.93
CA GLN A 183 -15.15 -17.40 20.43
C GLN A 183 -14.68 -18.62 19.64
N ALA A 184 -14.46 -18.49 18.33
CA ALA A 184 -13.87 -19.55 17.51
C ALA A 184 -12.38 -19.79 17.81
N GLY A 185 -11.74 -18.91 18.59
CA GLY A 185 -10.36 -19.00 19.03
C GLY A 185 -9.37 -18.27 18.13
N VAL A 186 -9.83 -17.29 17.31
CA VAL A 186 -8.93 -16.40 16.56
C VAL A 186 -8.16 -15.53 17.54
N LYS A 187 -6.85 -15.53 17.40
CA LYS A 187 -5.87 -14.73 18.14
C LYS A 187 -4.59 -14.62 17.32
N ASP A 188 -3.53 -14.02 17.84
CA ASP A 188 -2.22 -14.01 17.18
C ASP A 188 -1.83 -15.42 16.70
N CYS A 189 -1.64 -15.55 15.38
CA CYS A 189 -1.38 -16.84 14.73
C CYS A 189 -0.02 -17.46 15.07
N LYS A 190 0.92 -16.68 15.67
CA LYS A 190 2.27 -17.16 16.02
C LYS A 190 2.27 -18.33 17.01
N ALA A 191 1.24 -18.38 17.86
CA ALA A 191 1.05 -19.43 18.87
C ALA A 191 0.16 -20.60 18.41
N MET A 192 -0.32 -20.61 17.15
CA MET A 192 -1.23 -21.62 16.62
C MET A 192 -0.51 -22.68 15.80
N SER A 193 -1.04 -23.94 15.84
CA SER A 193 -0.62 -24.97 14.89
C SER A 193 -1.08 -24.64 13.46
N ASP A 194 -0.36 -25.14 12.46
CA ASP A 194 -0.71 -24.92 11.05
C ASP A 194 -2.13 -25.44 10.73
N THR A 195 -2.51 -26.60 11.29
CA THR A 195 -3.86 -27.16 11.14
C THR A 195 -4.93 -26.19 11.66
N LYS A 196 -4.71 -25.64 12.86
CA LYS A 196 -5.67 -24.71 13.45
C LYS A 196 -5.78 -23.42 12.64
N VAL A 197 -4.69 -22.91 12.10
CA VAL A 197 -4.67 -21.75 11.21
C VAL A 197 -5.51 -21.99 9.95
N LEU A 198 -5.41 -23.17 9.34
CA LEU A 198 -6.18 -23.53 8.15
C LEU A 198 -7.69 -23.64 8.45
N GLU A 199 -8.07 -24.26 9.58
CA GLU A 199 -9.46 -24.33 10.03
C GLU A 199 -10.07 -22.95 10.31
N LEU A 200 -9.33 -22.09 11.03
CA LEU A 200 -9.81 -20.75 11.36
C LEU A 200 -9.92 -19.83 10.15
N ALA A 201 -9.07 -20.02 9.12
CA ALA A 201 -9.17 -19.27 7.88
C ALA A 201 -10.56 -19.42 7.23
N GLU A 202 -11.11 -20.64 7.21
CA GLU A 202 -12.46 -20.87 6.66
C GLU A 202 -13.56 -20.20 7.49
N VAL A 203 -13.39 -20.16 8.82
CA VAL A 203 -14.33 -19.46 9.70
C VAL A 203 -14.28 -17.95 9.45
N ILE A 204 -13.07 -17.37 9.30
CA ILE A 204 -12.90 -15.94 9.04
C ILE A 204 -13.50 -15.58 7.66
N GLU A 205 -13.25 -16.36 6.63
CA GLU A 205 -13.79 -16.15 5.28
C GLU A 205 -15.33 -16.10 5.25
N LYS A 206 -15.99 -16.90 6.12
CA LYS A 206 -17.45 -16.95 6.25
C LYS A 206 -18.03 -15.83 7.14
N SER A 207 -17.26 -15.34 8.11
CA SER A 207 -17.74 -14.41 9.15
C SER A 207 -17.42 -12.95 8.84
N ALA A 208 -16.41 -12.67 8.01
CA ALA A 208 -15.99 -11.32 7.70
C ALA A 208 -17.00 -10.61 6.79
N LEU A 209 -17.25 -9.31 7.03
CA LEU A 209 -18.02 -8.45 6.13
C LEU A 209 -17.37 -8.33 4.74
N ALA A 210 -16.04 -8.30 4.73
CA ALA A 210 -15.22 -8.40 3.53
C ALA A 210 -13.80 -8.84 3.91
N TYR A 211 -13.12 -9.48 2.99
CA TYR A 211 -11.69 -9.77 3.13
C TYR A 211 -10.98 -9.78 1.79
N SER A 212 -9.69 -9.68 1.83
CA SER A 212 -8.80 -9.86 0.68
C SER A 212 -7.53 -10.57 1.10
N VAL A 213 -6.95 -11.32 0.17
CA VAL A 213 -5.63 -11.93 0.32
C VAL A 213 -4.83 -11.66 -0.95
N LEU A 214 -3.70 -11.02 -0.79
CA LEU A 214 -2.74 -10.73 -1.86
C LEU A 214 -1.55 -11.69 -1.73
N ILE A 215 -1.35 -12.53 -2.72
CA ILE A 215 -0.25 -13.50 -2.77
C ILE A 215 0.80 -12.99 -3.78
N MET A 216 1.95 -12.59 -3.28
CA MET A 216 3.09 -12.19 -4.10
C MET A 216 4.08 -13.36 -4.19
N LYS A 217 3.97 -14.14 -5.26
CA LYS A 217 4.84 -15.31 -5.52
C LYS A 217 6.32 -14.90 -5.62
N PRO A 218 7.28 -15.80 -5.33
CA PRO A 218 8.70 -15.43 -5.21
C PRO A 218 9.25 -14.68 -6.42
N HIS A 219 8.95 -15.09 -7.65
CA HIS A 219 9.43 -14.41 -8.84
C HIS A 219 8.90 -12.97 -8.96
N VAL A 220 7.61 -12.74 -8.62
CA VAL A 220 7.02 -11.39 -8.58
C VAL A 220 7.64 -10.56 -7.45
N TYR A 221 7.82 -11.18 -6.27
CA TYR A 221 8.48 -10.56 -5.13
C TYR A 221 9.89 -10.09 -5.49
N ASN A 222 10.71 -10.96 -6.09
CA ASN A 222 12.08 -10.65 -6.46
C ASN A 222 12.15 -9.49 -7.45
N MET A 223 11.34 -9.53 -8.52
CA MET A 223 11.25 -8.46 -9.50
C MET A 223 10.84 -7.12 -8.87
N ARG A 224 9.83 -7.13 -7.99
CA ARG A 224 9.35 -5.91 -7.33
C ARG A 224 10.36 -5.36 -6.32
N TYR A 225 10.96 -6.24 -5.56
CA TYR A 225 11.97 -5.85 -4.57
C TYR A 225 13.21 -5.26 -5.24
N GLU A 226 13.67 -5.84 -6.33
CA GLU A 226 14.77 -5.31 -7.14
C GLU A 226 14.46 -3.92 -7.70
N GLN A 227 13.26 -3.71 -8.26
CA GLN A 227 12.80 -2.40 -8.72
C GLN A 227 12.81 -1.35 -7.60
N ILE A 228 12.31 -1.71 -6.42
CA ILE A 228 12.28 -0.84 -5.25
C ILE A 228 13.71 -0.53 -4.78
N GLN A 229 14.60 -1.51 -4.71
CA GLN A 229 16.00 -1.32 -4.33
C GLN A 229 16.75 -0.44 -5.33
N GLY A 230 16.56 -0.65 -6.63
CA GLY A 230 17.15 0.18 -7.69
C GLY A 230 16.77 1.66 -7.59
N GLN A 231 15.70 1.96 -6.85
CA GLN A 231 15.23 3.32 -6.58
C GLN A 231 15.55 3.78 -5.14
N GLY A 232 16.42 3.06 -4.44
CA GLY A 232 16.84 3.37 -3.07
C GLY A 232 15.80 3.04 -2.00
N GLY A 233 14.73 2.32 -2.34
CA GLY A 233 13.71 1.88 -1.41
C GLY A 233 14.11 0.61 -0.64
N SER A 234 13.27 0.20 0.30
CA SER A 234 13.50 -0.93 1.19
C SER A 234 12.33 -1.93 1.18
N LEU A 235 12.50 -3.03 1.89
CA LEU A 235 11.42 -4.01 2.11
C LEU A 235 10.15 -3.37 2.70
N ASN A 236 10.30 -2.34 3.53
CA ASN A 236 9.15 -1.66 4.13
C ASN A 236 8.26 -0.97 3.07
N VAL A 237 8.85 -0.50 1.96
CA VAL A 237 8.07 0.03 0.82
C VAL A 237 7.24 -1.08 0.19
N LEU A 238 7.83 -2.26 -0.05
CA LEU A 238 7.11 -3.41 -0.61
C LEU A 238 5.96 -3.86 0.29
N LEU A 239 6.19 -3.90 1.61
CA LEU A 239 5.17 -4.22 2.59
C LEU A 239 4.03 -3.21 2.58
N ALA A 240 4.34 -1.92 2.63
CA ALA A 240 3.34 -0.86 2.58
C ALA A 240 2.46 -0.97 1.33
N LEU A 241 3.06 -1.21 0.15
CA LEU A 241 2.33 -1.48 -1.09
C LEU A 241 1.39 -2.68 -0.98
N GLY A 242 1.85 -3.75 -0.34
CA GLY A 242 1.05 -4.94 -0.08
C GLY A 242 -0.18 -4.62 0.79
N HIS A 243 0.00 -3.90 1.91
CA HIS A 243 -1.10 -3.51 2.80
C HIS A 243 -2.10 -2.58 2.10
N ILE A 244 -1.63 -1.58 1.35
CA ILE A 244 -2.49 -0.68 0.59
C ILE A 244 -3.33 -1.47 -0.43
N ALA A 245 -2.71 -2.40 -1.15
CA ALA A 245 -3.41 -3.22 -2.14
C ALA A 245 -4.44 -4.15 -1.50
N ALA A 246 -4.11 -4.78 -0.36
CA ALA A 246 -5.03 -5.64 0.38
C ALA A 246 -6.22 -4.82 0.92
N LEU A 247 -5.96 -3.69 1.58
CA LEU A 247 -7.00 -2.78 2.07
C LEU A 247 -7.91 -2.30 0.94
N LYS A 248 -7.34 -1.90 -0.21
CA LYS A 248 -8.12 -1.47 -1.39
C LYS A 248 -9.05 -2.57 -1.90
N GLN A 249 -8.57 -3.81 -1.99
CA GLN A 249 -9.37 -4.93 -2.46
C GLN A 249 -10.50 -5.29 -1.48
N ALA A 250 -10.23 -5.29 -0.17
CA ALA A 250 -11.25 -5.50 0.85
C ALA A 250 -12.28 -4.35 0.87
N TRP A 251 -11.81 -3.10 0.78
CA TRP A 251 -12.68 -1.92 0.74
C TRP A 251 -13.60 -1.91 -0.48
N LYS A 252 -13.15 -2.34 -1.64
CA LYS A 252 -14.03 -2.47 -2.82
C LYS A 252 -15.23 -3.39 -2.59
N LYS A 253 -15.08 -4.39 -1.71
CA LYS A 253 -16.16 -5.31 -1.34
C LYS A 253 -17.09 -4.72 -0.26
N TYR A 254 -16.55 -3.83 0.59
CA TYR A 254 -17.30 -3.13 1.64
C TYR A 254 -16.92 -1.66 1.75
N PRO A 255 -17.35 -0.79 0.81
CA PRO A 255 -16.91 0.62 0.73
C PRO A 255 -17.41 1.51 1.88
N ARG A 256 -18.31 1.01 2.71
CA ARG A 256 -18.82 1.72 3.91
C ARG A 256 -17.82 1.74 5.07
N CYS A 257 -16.82 0.86 5.06
CA CYS A 257 -15.78 0.85 6.08
C CYS A 257 -14.90 2.10 5.94
N ARG A 258 -14.76 2.85 7.05
CA ARG A 258 -14.02 4.12 7.12
C ARG A 258 -12.80 4.04 8.05
N TRP A 259 -12.52 2.88 8.63
CA TRP A 259 -11.47 2.70 9.61
C TRP A 259 -10.61 1.49 9.27
N ALA A 260 -9.29 1.65 9.38
CA ALA A 260 -8.34 0.56 9.19
C ALA A 260 -7.23 0.61 10.24
N LEU A 261 -6.79 -0.56 10.69
CA LEU A 261 -5.66 -0.75 11.59
C LEU A 261 -4.63 -1.67 10.93
N VAL A 262 -3.38 -1.27 10.97
CA VAL A 262 -2.24 -2.03 10.43
C VAL A 262 -1.16 -2.13 11.49
N ASP A 263 -0.46 -3.26 11.55
CA ASP A 263 0.71 -3.38 12.43
C ASP A 263 1.82 -2.41 12.01
N GLN A 264 2.44 -1.74 12.99
CA GLN A 264 3.44 -0.72 12.72
C GLN A 264 4.82 -1.36 12.47
N PHE A 265 5.15 -1.62 11.23
CA PHE A 265 6.48 -2.10 10.82
C PHE A 265 7.45 -0.98 10.42
N ALA A 266 6.95 0.25 10.22
CA ALA A 266 7.75 1.44 9.93
C ALA A 266 7.06 2.71 10.46
N LYS A 267 7.86 3.70 10.87
CA LYS A 267 7.34 5.03 11.25
C LYS A 267 7.24 5.90 10.00
N ASN A 268 6.24 5.69 9.17
CA ASN A 268 5.98 6.51 8.00
C ASN A 268 4.48 6.63 7.70
N GLU A 269 4.10 7.63 6.94
CA GLU A 269 2.73 7.92 6.54
C GLU A 269 2.33 7.22 5.22
N SER A 270 3.17 6.33 4.70
CA SER A 270 2.99 5.78 3.36
C SER A 270 1.69 4.96 3.20
N ILE A 271 1.27 4.22 4.23
CA ILE A 271 0.01 3.47 4.16
C ILE A 271 -1.19 4.42 4.24
N PRO A 272 -1.30 5.35 5.22
CA PRO A 272 -2.37 6.34 5.23
C PRO A 272 -2.48 7.15 3.93
N GLU A 273 -1.36 7.61 3.38
CA GLU A 273 -1.34 8.35 2.11
C GLU A 273 -1.82 7.50 0.93
N GLY A 274 -1.35 6.25 0.85
CA GLY A 274 -1.77 5.32 -0.19
C GLY A 274 -3.26 4.95 -0.13
N VAL A 275 -3.82 4.85 1.07
CA VAL A 275 -5.24 4.58 1.27
C VAL A 275 -6.10 5.79 0.90
N ARG A 276 -5.69 7.02 1.24
CA ARG A 276 -6.43 8.25 0.87
C ARG A 276 -6.70 8.36 -0.62
N ALA A 277 -5.86 7.79 -1.47
CA ALA A 277 -6.04 7.83 -2.92
C ALA A 277 -7.29 7.10 -3.45
N PHE A 278 -7.77 6.09 -2.73
CA PHE A 278 -8.97 5.37 -3.14
C PHE A 278 -10.11 5.46 -2.12
N ALA A 279 -9.82 5.81 -0.88
CA ALA A 279 -10.77 5.98 0.20
C ALA A 279 -10.40 7.23 1.02
N PRO A 280 -10.68 8.46 0.51
CA PRO A 280 -10.24 9.71 1.12
C PRO A 280 -10.69 9.90 2.58
N ASP A 281 -11.86 9.34 2.92
CA ASP A 281 -12.47 9.44 4.24
C ASP A 281 -12.06 8.29 5.18
N MET A 282 -11.20 7.37 4.74
CA MET A 282 -10.74 6.28 5.59
C MET A 282 -9.64 6.75 6.53
N GLN A 283 -9.87 6.56 7.83
CA GLN A 283 -8.87 6.76 8.87
C GLN A 283 -8.01 5.50 8.99
N VAL A 284 -6.72 5.65 8.83
CA VAL A 284 -5.76 4.54 8.90
C VAL A 284 -4.86 4.74 10.10
N PHE A 285 -4.88 3.77 11.00
CA PHE A 285 -4.07 3.73 12.20
C PHE A 285 -2.95 2.71 12.03
N GLN A 286 -1.76 3.07 12.51
CA GLN A 286 -0.62 2.18 12.60
C GLN A 286 -0.22 2.08 14.07
N ARG A 287 -0.27 0.89 14.67
CA ARG A 287 0.06 0.67 16.06
C ARG A 287 1.02 -0.49 16.24
N PRO A 288 2.00 -0.40 17.14
CA PRO A 288 2.79 -1.56 17.53
C PRO A 288 1.90 -2.63 18.15
N ARG A 289 2.20 -3.88 17.85
CA ARG A 289 1.43 -5.05 18.31
C ARG A 289 -0.06 -4.98 17.94
N ALA A 290 -0.36 -4.48 16.76
CA ALA A 290 -1.74 -4.40 16.28
C ALA A 290 -2.38 -5.80 16.12
N GLU A 291 -1.60 -6.89 16.09
CA GLU A 291 -2.08 -8.27 16.12
C GLU A 291 -2.91 -8.62 17.37
N GLU A 292 -2.89 -7.78 18.40
CA GLU A 292 -3.79 -7.91 19.55
C GLU A 292 -5.25 -7.52 19.20
N ASP A 293 -5.46 -6.76 18.12
CA ASP A 293 -6.79 -6.46 17.59
C ASP A 293 -7.34 -7.64 16.80
N ILE A 294 -8.62 -7.96 16.99
CA ILE A 294 -9.23 -9.15 16.38
C ILE A 294 -9.28 -9.10 14.85
N ALA A 295 -9.42 -7.92 14.22
CA ALA A 295 -9.42 -7.82 12.75
C ALA A 295 -8.02 -8.00 12.18
N VAL A 296 -6.98 -7.49 12.87
CA VAL A 296 -5.58 -7.71 12.49
C VAL A 296 -5.19 -9.18 12.72
N ALA A 297 -5.59 -9.77 13.85
CA ALA A 297 -5.39 -11.19 14.13
C ALA A 297 -6.04 -12.08 13.06
N ALA A 298 -7.26 -11.74 12.63
CA ALA A 298 -7.94 -12.45 11.55
C ALA A 298 -7.19 -12.31 10.21
N ALA A 299 -6.68 -11.13 9.89
CA ALA A 299 -5.85 -10.91 8.71
C ALA A 299 -4.55 -11.75 8.78
N SER A 300 -3.89 -11.80 9.96
CA SER A 300 -2.71 -12.63 10.22
C SER A 300 -2.99 -14.12 9.93
N VAL A 301 -4.11 -14.65 10.42
CA VAL A 301 -4.53 -16.03 10.17
C VAL A 301 -4.75 -16.29 8.68
N LEU A 302 -5.46 -15.39 7.96
CA LEU A 302 -5.68 -15.55 6.50
C LEU A 302 -4.37 -15.49 5.71
N ALA A 303 -3.50 -14.55 6.05
CA ALA A 303 -2.19 -14.42 5.39
C ALA A 303 -1.35 -15.70 5.60
N ARG A 304 -1.30 -16.21 6.85
CA ARG A 304 -0.56 -17.43 7.17
C ARG A 304 -1.18 -18.68 6.53
N ALA A 305 -2.50 -18.83 6.54
CA ALA A 305 -3.17 -19.97 5.90
C ALA A 305 -2.85 -20.03 4.40
N SER A 306 -2.91 -18.88 3.73
CA SER A 306 -2.56 -18.78 2.31
C SER A 306 -1.08 -19.04 2.06
N PHE A 307 -0.18 -18.55 2.93
CA PHE A 307 1.24 -18.86 2.87
C PHE A 307 1.49 -20.38 3.00
N LEU A 308 0.80 -21.06 3.93
CA LEU A 308 0.94 -22.50 4.13
C LEU A 308 0.51 -23.32 2.91
N ARG A 309 -0.63 -22.95 2.29
CA ARG A 309 -1.12 -23.57 1.04
C ARG A 309 -0.10 -23.41 -0.09
N GLU A 310 0.44 -22.19 -0.25
CA GLU A 310 1.46 -21.90 -1.30
C GLU A 310 2.79 -22.64 -1.05
N ILE A 311 3.26 -22.73 0.21
CA ILE A 311 4.49 -23.48 0.55
C ILE A 311 4.32 -24.98 0.27
N GLU A 312 3.17 -25.54 0.54
CA GLU A 312 2.88 -26.94 0.23
C GLU A 312 2.92 -27.19 -1.28
N GLU A 313 2.28 -26.31 -2.05
CA GLU A 313 2.28 -26.43 -3.52
C GLU A 313 3.68 -26.23 -4.12
N LEU A 314 4.45 -25.27 -3.60
CA LEU A 314 5.84 -25.08 -3.98
C LEU A 314 6.69 -26.32 -3.67
N GLY A 315 6.45 -27.01 -2.57
CA GLY A 315 7.16 -28.25 -2.23
C GLY A 315 6.90 -29.38 -3.22
N LYS A 316 5.66 -29.49 -3.70
CA LYS A 316 5.26 -30.44 -4.76
C LYS A 316 5.95 -30.10 -6.08
N THR A 317 5.87 -28.86 -6.53
CA THR A 317 6.46 -28.40 -7.80
C THR A 317 7.98 -28.42 -7.79
N ALA A 318 8.61 -28.07 -6.66
CA ALA A 318 10.06 -28.16 -6.47
C ALA A 318 10.57 -29.62 -6.49
N GLY A 319 9.71 -30.56 -6.15
CA GLY A 319 10.06 -31.97 -6.03
C GLY A 319 11.09 -32.28 -4.94
N ILE A 320 11.24 -31.39 -3.95
CA ILE A 320 12.19 -31.55 -2.82
C ILE A 320 11.48 -31.94 -1.52
N GLY A 321 10.19 -32.21 -1.57
CA GLY A 321 9.36 -32.57 -0.43
C GLY A 321 9.00 -31.36 0.42
N ARG A 322 8.94 -31.54 1.74
CA ARG A 322 8.56 -30.49 2.68
C ARG A 322 9.58 -29.35 2.67
N ILE A 323 9.11 -28.14 2.38
CA ILE A 323 9.93 -26.92 2.42
C ILE A 323 10.04 -26.41 3.87
N PRO A 324 11.27 -26.15 4.38
CA PRO A 324 11.46 -25.56 5.70
C PRO A 324 10.99 -24.10 5.73
N LYS A 325 10.37 -23.69 6.85
CA LYS A 325 10.03 -22.29 7.13
C LYS A 325 11.25 -21.52 7.63
N GLY A 326 11.19 -20.20 7.53
CA GLY A 326 12.27 -19.30 7.97
C GLY A 326 13.45 -19.25 7.01
N GLY A 327 14.53 -18.61 7.49
CA GLY A 327 15.81 -18.42 6.75
C GLY A 327 16.98 -19.17 7.37
N GLY A 328 16.74 -20.23 8.14
CA GLY A 328 17.80 -21.02 8.79
C GLY A 328 18.54 -21.96 7.84
N GLU A 329 19.48 -22.76 8.40
CA GLU A 329 20.33 -23.68 7.63
C GLU A 329 19.51 -24.76 6.88
N ALA A 330 18.40 -25.21 7.46
CA ALA A 330 17.50 -26.15 6.79
C ALA A 330 16.95 -25.60 5.47
N ALA A 331 16.65 -24.29 5.41
CA ALA A 331 16.21 -23.61 4.20
C ALA A 331 17.35 -23.50 3.17
N THR A 332 18.59 -23.18 3.61
CA THR A 332 19.77 -23.18 2.72
C THR A 332 19.98 -24.56 2.10
N ASN A 333 19.93 -25.62 2.89
CA ASN A 333 20.10 -27.00 2.41
C ASN A 333 18.97 -27.43 1.46
N ALA A 334 17.73 -26.97 1.70
CA ALA A 334 16.62 -27.20 0.77
C ALA A 334 16.85 -26.50 -0.58
N ALA A 335 17.40 -25.26 -0.56
CA ALA A 335 17.75 -24.55 -1.78
C ALA A 335 18.87 -25.24 -2.59
N ARG A 336 19.90 -25.77 -1.92
CA ARG A 336 20.93 -26.58 -2.59
C ARG A 336 20.33 -27.80 -3.29
N ARG A 337 19.41 -28.54 -2.63
CA ARG A 337 18.70 -29.66 -3.26
C ARG A 337 17.85 -29.23 -4.44
N LEU A 338 17.19 -28.05 -4.36
CA LEU A 338 16.43 -27.49 -5.45
C LEU A 338 17.33 -27.20 -6.66
N MET A 339 18.45 -26.53 -6.45
CA MET A 339 19.43 -26.22 -7.51
C MET A 339 19.98 -27.48 -8.17
N GLN A 340 20.32 -28.51 -7.38
CA GLN A 340 20.77 -29.81 -7.93
C GLN A 340 19.70 -30.45 -8.80
N LYS A 341 18.43 -30.26 -8.51
CA LYS A 341 17.32 -30.92 -9.20
C LYS A 341 16.79 -30.13 -10.39
N GLN A 342 16.72 -28.81 -10.30
CA GLN A 342 16.07 -27.94 -11.29
C GLN A 342 17.00 -26.89 -11.92
N GLY A 343 18.25 -26.81 -11.45
CA GLY A 343 19.20 -25.78 -11.88
C GLY A 343 19.10 -24.46 -11.07
N GLU A 344 20.13 -23.66 -11.18
CA GLU A 344 20.24 -22.37 -10.49
C GLU A 344 19.18 -21.37 -10.95
N GLU A 345 18.87 -21.35 -12.24
CA GLU A 345 17.90 -20.44 -12.85
C GLU A 345 16.49 -20.59 -12.26
N ALA A 346 16.13 -21.78 -11.79
CA ALA A 346 14.84 -22.04 -11.16
C ALA A 346 14.69 -21.38 -9.79
N LEU A 347 15.81 -21.04 -9.11
CA LEU A 347 15.81 -20.61 -7.71
C LEU A 347 14.87 -19.43 -7.45
N GLY A 348 14.88 -18.43 -8.34
CA GLY A 348 14.04 -17.23 -8.22
C GLY A 348 12.54 -17.47 -8.24
N HIS A 349 12.08 -18.63 -8.70
CA HIS A 349 10.67 -19.03 -8.68
C HIS A 349 10.19 -19.58 -7.34
N TYR A 350 11.13 -19.93 -6.46
CA TYR A 350 10.87 -20.61 -5.18
C TYR A 350 11.26 -19.81 -3.96
N VAL A 351 12.29 -18.95 -4.05
CA VAL A 351 12.87 -18.23 -2.91
C VAL A 351 12.93 -16.71 -3.13
N LYS A 352 13.07 -16.00 -2.02
CA LYS A 352 13.32 -14.54 -2.00
C LYS A 352 14.84 -14.30 -2.06
N LEU A 353 15.36 -13.95 -3.23
CA LEU A 353 16.78 -13.89 -3.56
C LEU A 353 17.63 -12.95 -2.67
N HIS A 354 17.01 -11.94 -2.07
CA HIS A 354 17.72 -10.98 -1.20
C HIS A 354 18.15 -11.55 0.16
N PHE A 355 17.67 -12.74 0.55
CA PHE A 355 18.08 -13.38 1.80
C PHE A 355 19.54 -13.79 1.76
N ALA A 356 20.19 -13.71 2.94
CA ALA A 356 21.60 -14.14 3.10
C ALA A 356 21.84 -15.62 2.73
N ASN A 357 20.78 -16.44 2.70
CA ASN A 357 20.83 -17.83 2.27
C ASN A 357 21.32 -17.97 0.82
N THR A 358 20.87 -17.07 -0.08
CA THR A 358 21.28 -17.08 -1.50
C THR A 358 22.80 -16.94 -1.67
N LYS A 359 23.46 -16.12 -0.81
CA LYS A 359 24.92 -15.93 -0.85
C LYS A 359 25.72 -17.13 -0.32
N LYS A 360 25.03 -18.13 0.28
CA LYS A 360 25.66 -19.33 0.86
C LYS A 360 25.49 -20.56 -0.02
N LEU A 361 24.82 -20.43 -1.18
CA LEU A 361 24.63 -21.50 -2.13
C LEU A 361 25.85 -21.71 -3.00
#